data_a6d970fa215932227f612a79b4912cbb
#
_entry.id   a6d970fa215932227f612a79b4912cbb
#
_cell.length_a   1.000
_cell.length_b   1.000
_cell.length_c   1.000
_cell.angle_alpha   90.00
_cell.angle_beta   90.00
_cell.angle_gamma   90.00
#
_symmetry.space_group_name_H-M   'P 1'
#
loop_
_entity.id
_entity.type
_entity.pdbx_description
1 polymer ?
#
loop_
_entity_poly.entity_id
_entity_poly.type
_entity_poly.pdbx_seq_one_letter_code
_entity_poly.pdbx_strand_id
1 'polypeptide(L)'
;MKIKTVTRYLLLFSIFFLIGFNNVFAQKKAIAITIDDLPFVGEYRNFHLNMMMNTMKDEKVPATGFIIAKEVRPDNWEILHKFRDAGFGLGNHTFSHANLNKLKAKEYIQEIKEADSLLTPVLTEPKYFRYPYLAMSSGNKKNKILCYLEKHHYRVAPITIDSKDFVFNQRLLSVPELGRRAYLDELKPFYLDFIWQQTLKAEEHTQYHHNPDQAQILLIHANLLNAYVLPDIINLYKQNGYTFVNLEDALKTFKDNYHCHKTRMLTKKPVEEETDLNIESFMDWDS
;
A
#
# COMPACT_ATOMS: atom_id res chain seq x y z
N MET A 1 -5.15 -73.07 10.50
CA MET A 1 -6.11 -72.01 10.20
C MET A 1 -5.80 -70.72 11.07
N LYS A 2 -4.58 -70.18 11.01
CA LYS A 2 -4.15 -68.97 11.78
C LYS A 2 -3.32 -67.92 11.00
N ILE A 3 -3.21 -68.06 9.69
CA ILE A 3 -2.35 -67.19 8.87
C ILE A 3 -3.15 -66.07 8.15
N LYS A 4 -4.48 -66.19 8.04
CA LYS A 4 -5.31 -65.19 7.33
C LYS A 4 -5.67 -63.91 8.12
N THR A 5 -5.47 -63.91 9.43
CA THR A 5 -5.87 -62.78 10.31
C THR A 5 -4.77 -61.74 10.46
N VAL A 6 -3.50 -62.12 10.38
CA VAL A 6 -2.35 -61.23 10.54
C VAL A 6 -2.17 -60.29 9.33
N THR A 7 -2.44 -60.82 8.12
CA THR A 7 -2.31 -60.05 6.88
C THR A 7 -3.33 -58.92 6.75
N ARG A 8 -4.49 -59.05 7.42
CA ARG A 8 -5.57 -58.06 7.35
C ARG A 8 -5.31 -56.86 8.25
N TYR A 9 -4.56 -57.00 9.33
CA TYR A 9 -4.17 -55.90 10.21
C TYR A 9 -2.94 -55.13 9.70
N LEU A 10 -2.05 -55.77 8.96
CA LEU A 10 -0.93 -55.10 8.30
C LEU A 10 -1.36 -54.21 7.14
N LEU A 11 -2.44 -54.56 6.42
CA LEU A 11 -2.99 -53.74 5.35
C LEU A 11 -3.77 -52.52 5.88
N LEU A 12 -4.39 -52.61 7.04
CA LEU A 12 -5.08 -51.45 7.67
C LEU A 12 -4.10 -50.46 8.32
N PHE A 13 -2.93 -50.92 8.76
CA PHE A 13 -1.90 -50.07 9.33
C PHE A 13 -1.11 -49.30 8.26
N SER A 14 -0.96 -49.87 7.06
CA SER A 14 -0.29 -49.18 5.94
C SER A 14 -1.18 -48.10 5.28
N ILE A 15 -2.51 -48.17 5.38
CA ILE A 15 -3.42 -47.14 4.85
C ILE A 15 -3.48 -45.92 5.79
N PHE A 16 -3.25 -46.13 7.09
CA PHE A 16 -3.23 -45.00 8.06
C PHE A 16 -1.93 -44.20 8.01
N PHE A 17 -0.84 -44.73 7.43
CA PHE A 17 0.44 -44.01 7.32
C PHE A 17 0.60 -43.25 6.01
N LEU A 18 -0.37 -43.38 5.10
CA LEU A 18 -0.42 -42.64 3.81
C LEU A 18 -1.33 -41.40 3.85
N ILE A 19 -1.96 -41.09 5.01
CA ILE A 19 -2.45 -39.76 5.26
C ILE A 19 -1.23 -38.92 5.65
N GLY A 20 -0.34 -38.77 4.67
CA GLY A 20 0.80 -37.88 4.77
C GLY A 20 0.28 -36.55 5.25
N PHE A 21 0.85 -36.02 6.32
CA PHE A 21 0.77 -34.65 6.72
C PHE A 21 1.20 -33.81 5.51
N ASN A 22 0.27 -33.52 4.61
CA ASN A 22 0.39 -32.35 3.78
C ASN A 22 0.30 -31.20 4.78
N ASN A 23 1.41 -30.86 5.42
CA ASN A 23 1.64 -29.55 5.93
C ASN A 23 1.57 -28.63 4.70
N VAL A 24 0.36 -28.32 4.26
CA VAL A 24 0.13 -27.14 3.44
C VAL A 24 0.57 -26.02 4.37
N PHE A 25 1.82 -25.60 4.25
CA PHE A 25 2.25 -24.35 4.82
C PHE A 25 1.30 -23.31 4.24
N ALA A 26 0.29 -22.96 5.02
CA ALA A 26 -0.62 -21.89 4.62
C ALA A 26 0.26 -20.69 4.33
N GLN A 27 0.27 -20.27 3.07
CA GLN A 27 1.02 -19.09 2.64
C GLN A 27 0.71 -17.95 3.61
N LYS A 28 1.76 -17.38 4.21
CA LYS A 28 1.60 -16.28 5.17
C LYS A 28 1.19 -15.02 4.42
N LYS A 29 -0.11 -14.76 4.38
CA LYS A 29 -0.63 -13.53 3.78
C LYS A 29 -0.28 -12.33 4.65
N ALA A 30 0.44 -11.38 4.09
CA ALA A 30 0.84 -10.15 4.78
C ALA A 30 0.37 -8.92 4.01
N ILE A 31 0.00 -7.87 4.75
CA ILE A 31 -0.44 -6.60 4.16
C ILE A 31 0.05 -5.41 4.98
N ALA A 32 0.51 -4.37 4.29
CA ALA A 32 0.81 -3.06 4.87
C ALA A 32 -0.26 -2.05 4.47
N ILE A 33 -0.71 -1.24 5.42
CA ILE A 33 -1.62 -0.11 5.14
C ILE A 33 -0.78 1.13 4.86
N THR A 34 -1.07 1.80 3.75
CA THR A 34 -0.52 3.11 3.42
C THR A 34 -1.63 4.12 3.21
N ILE A 35 -1.43 5.35 3.71
CA ILE A 35 -2.44 6.41 3.74
C ILE A 35 -1.87 7.64 3.06
N ASP A 36 -2.37 7.97 1.88
CA ASP A 36 -1.94 9.14 1.14
C ASP A 36 -2.75 10.39 1.54
N ASP A 37 -2.28 11.57 1.11
CA ASP A 37 -2.90 12.88 1.28
C ASP A 37 -3.06 13.36 2.74
N LEU A 38 -2.09 12.99 3.61
CA LEU A 38 -2.05 13.60 4.94
C LEU A 38 -1.76 15.12 4.85
N PRO A 39 -2.28 15.94 5.80
CA PRO A 39 -2.94 15.55 7.05
C PRO A 39 -4.37 15.05 6.90
N PHE A 40 -5.13 15.44 5.91
CA PHE A 40 -6.48 14.93 5.61
C PHE A 40 -7.15 15.71 4.48
N VAL A 41 -7.96 15.04 3.67
CA VAL A 41 -8.79 15.65 2.62
C VAL A 41 -10.21 15.84 3.13
N GLY A 42 -10.68 17.10 3.26
CA GLY A 42 -12.03 17.41 3.67
C GLY A 42 -12.12 18.23 4.97
N GLU A 43 -13.31 18.24 5.56
CA GLU A 43 -13.64 18.96 6.79
C GLU A 43 -13.23 18.17 8.04
N TYR A 44 -13.14 18.87 9.19
CA TYR A 44 -12.80 18.26 10.48
C TYR A 44 -11.54 17.38 10.46
N ARG A 45 -10.51 17.85 9.76
CA ARG A 45 -9.26 17.12 9.43
C ARG A 45 -8.66 16.39 10.64
N ASN A 46 -8.40 17.12 11.72
CA ASN A 46 -7.76 16.56 12.91
C ASN A 46 -8.65 15.54 13.60
N PHE A 47 -9.97 15.73 13.60
CA PHE A 47 -10.92 14.80 14.19
C PHE A 47 -10.93 13.47 13.44
N HIS A 48 -11.09 13.51 12.12
CA HIS A 48 -11.16 12.30 11.30
C HIS A 48 -9.82 11.56 11.26
N LEU A 49 -8.69 12.28 11.19
CA LEU A 49 -7.38 11.63 11.27
C LEU A 49 -7.15 10.98 12.64
N ASN A 50 -7.62 11.61 13.74
CA ASN A 50 -7.61 10.98 15.07
C ASN A 50 -8.46 9.69 15.10
N MET A 51 -9.61 9.64 14.43
CA MET A 51 -10.42 8.42 14.34
C MET A 51 -9.62 7.30 13.68
N MET A 52 -8.98 7.57 12.53
CA MET A 52 -8.14 6.59 11.84
C MET A 52 -6.98 6.12 12.71
N MET A 53 -6.28 7.04 13.38
CA MET A 53 -5.18 6.73 14.30
C MET A 53 -5.63 5.83 15.45
N ASN A 54 -6.76 6.17 16.10
CA ASN A 54 -7.27 5.38 17.21
C ASN A 54 -7.65 3.98 16.76
N THR A 55 -8.33 3.84 15.62
CA THR A 55 -8.62 2.54 15.02
C THR A 55 -7.34 1.70 14.81
N MET A 56 -6.30 2.27 14.20
CA MET A 56 -5.05 1.55 13.98
C MET A 56 -4.34 1.17 15.27
N LYS A 57 -4.38 2.04 16.30
CA LYS A 57 -3.81 1.76 17.62
C LYS A 57 -4.56 0.64 18.35
N ASP A 58 -5.88 0.73 18.40
CA ASP A 58 -6.74 -0.24 19.09
C ASP A 58 -6.62 -1.63 18.45
N GLU A 59 -6.54 -1.67 17.13
CA GLU A 59 -6.39 -2.88 16.34
C GLU A 59 -4.93 -3.37 16.22
N LYS A 60 -3.95 -2.60 16.74
CA LYS A 60 -2.50 -2.84 16.67
C LYS A 60 -2.00 -3.04 15.23
N VAL A 61 -2.51 -2.23 14.32
CA VAL A 61 -2.19 -2.27 12.90
C VAL A 61 -1.17 -1.16 12.58
N PRO A 62 0.04 -1.50 12.10
CA PRO A 62 1.00 -0.50 11.64
C PRO A 62 0.53 0.16 10.35
N ALA A 63 0.88 1.43 10.17
CA ALA A 63 0.58 2.18 8.95
C ALA A 63 1.69 3.17 8.62
N THR A 64 1.73 3.60 7.36
CA THR A 64 2.61 4.68 6.89
C THR A 64 1.78 5.71 6.13
N GLY A 65 1.84 6.97 6.58
CA GLY A 65 1.16 8.08 5.94
C GLY A 65 2.10 8.87 5.03
N PHE A 66 1.58 9.44 3.93
CA PHE A 66 2.31 10.28 3.00
C PHE A 66 1.74 11.69 2.99
N ILE A 67 2.59 12.68 3.23
CA ILE A 67 2.17 14.06 3.54
C ILE A 67 2.36 14.93 2.30
N ILE A 68 1.29 15.61 1.88
CA ILE A 68 1.36 16.74 0.96
C ILE A 68 1.80 17.97 1.76
N ALA A 69 3.04 18.41 1.58
CA ALA A 69 3.64 19.41 2.45
C ALA A 69 2.87 20.75 2.45
N LYS A 70 2.37 21.18 1.30
CA LYS A 70 1.58 22.41 1.14
C LYS A 70 0.27 22.42 1.94
N GLU A 71 -0.28 21.25 2.23
CA GLU A 71 -1.52 21.12 2.99
C GLU A 71 -1.32 21.18 4.52
N VAL A 72 -0.06 21.15 4.97
CA VAL A 72 0.28 21.28 6.40
C VAL A 72 0.13 22.73 6.83
N ARG A 73 -0.77 22.96 7.75
CA ARG A 73 -1.06 24.28 8.38
C ARG A 73 -0.60 24.28 9.83
N PRO A 74 -0.50 25.43 10.48
CA PRO A 74 -0.08 25.51 11.88
C PRO A 74 -0.85 24.59 12.83
N ASP A 75 -2.14 24.41 12.62
CA ASP A 75 -3.03 23.55 13.41
C ASP A 75 -2.92 22.05 13.13
N ASN A 76 -2.21 21.66 12.06
CA ASN A 76 -2.03 20.23 11.71
C ASN A 76 -0.72 19.65 12.26
N TRP A 77 0.25 20.44 12.68
CA TRP A 77 1.52 19.92 13.18
C TRP A 77 1.34 19.00 14.37
N GLU A 78 0.49 19.38 15.31
CA GLU A 78 0.22 18.56 16.49
C GLU A 78 -0.30 17.15 16.13
N ILE A 79 -1.22 17.05 15.17
CA ILE A 79 -1.77 15.75 14.77
C ILE A 79 -0.73 14.90 14.03
N LEU A 80 0.14 15.52 13.21
CA LEU A 80 1.23 14.79 12.55
C LEU A 80 2.29 14.30 13.56
N HIS A 81 2.63 15.10 14.57
CA HIS A 81 3.47 14.65 15.68
C HIS A 81 2.83 13.48 16.42
N LYS A 82 1.53 13.58 16.76
CA LYS A 82 0.79 12.47 17.41
C LYS A 82 0.79 11.20 16.55
N PHE A 83 0.67 11.34 15.23
CA PHE A 83 0.72 10.20 14.31
C PHE A 83 2.09 9.50 14.38
N ARG A 84 3.17 10.26 14.26
CA ARG A 84 4.55 9.73 14.41
C ARG A 84 4.78 9.12 15.79
N ASP A 85 4.40 9.82 16.86
CA ASP A 85 4.66 9.41 18.24
C ASP A 85 3.82 8.18 18.65
N ALA A 86 2.74 7.90 17.91
CA ALA A 86 1.99 6.64 17.99
C ALA A 86 2.71 5.47 17.30
N GLY A 87 3.89 5.70 16.70
CA GLY A 87 4.69 4.67 16.03
C GLY A 87 4.34 4.44 14.56
N PHE A 88 3.54 5.30 13.96
CA PHE A 88 3.23 5.24 12.53
C PHE A 88 4.30 5.94 11.69
N GLY A 89 4.57 5.39 10.50
CA GLY A 89 5.51 5.99 9.56
C GLY A 89 4.94 7.25 8.91
N LEU A 90 5.79 8.24 8.63
CA LEU A 90 5.45 9.43 7.87
C LEU A 90 6.45 9.63 6.73
N GLY A 91 5.94 9.71 5.50
CA GLY A 91 6.71 9.87 4.27
C GLY A 91 6.34 11.13 3.49
N ASN A 92 7.13 11.39 2.46
CA ASN A 92 7.00 12.56 1.58
C ASN A 92 6.08 12.23 0.38
N HIS A 93 5.08 13.12 0.14
CA HIS A 93 4.15 13.04 -0.99
C HIS A 93 4.24 14.29 -1.87
N THR A 94 5.44 14.85 -2.03
CA THR A 94 5.77 16.12 -2.68
C THR A 94 5.20 17.36 -1.97
N PHE A 95 5.60 18.54 -2.44
CA PHE A 95 5.13 19.78 -1.85
C PHE A 95 3.67 20.06 -2.21
N SER A 96 3.32 20.03 -3.50
CA SER A 96 2.01 20.44 -4.00
C SER A 96 1.16 19.30 -4.57
N HIS A 97 1.48 18.03 -4.25
CA HIS A 97 0.86 16.85 -4.89
C HIS A 97 1.12 16.83 -6.41
N ALA A 98 2.38 17.06 -6.80
CA ALA A 98 2.77 17.26 -8.18
C ALA A 98 2.76 15.96 -9.00
N ASN A 99 2.22 16.00 -10.22
CA ASN A 99 2.24 14.87 -11.14
C ASN A 99 3.53 14.87 -11.97
N LEU A 100 4.40 13.86 -11.80
CA LEU A 100 5.67 13.74 -12.53
C LEU A 100 5.49 13.68 -14.05
N ASN A 101 4.38 13.11 -14.54
CA ASN A 101 4.13 13.04 -15.97
C ASN A 101 3.96 14.44 -16.59
N LYS A 102 3.50 15.42 -15.81
CA LYS A 102 3.25 16.80 -16.25
C LYS A 102 4.42 17.76 -16.03
N LEU A 103 5.46 17.36 -15.29
CA LEU A 103 6.59 18.21 -14.92
C LEU A 103 7.90 17.72 -15.56
N LYS A 104 8.89 18.63 -15.66
CA LYS A 104 10.27 18.24 -15.91
C LYS A 104 10.90 17.64 -14.66
N ALA A 105 11.88 16.75 -14.82
CA ALA A 105 12.55 16.12 -13.66
C ALA A 105 13.13 17.13 -12.68
N LYS A 106 13.67 18.27 -13.16
CA LYS A 106 14.23 19.31 -12.26
C LYS A 106 13.16 19.96 -11.40
N GLU A 107 12.00 20.24 -11.97
CA GLU A 107 10.85 20.82 -11.26
C GLU A 107 10.30 19.86 -10.21
N TYR A 108 10.18 18.59 -10.58
CA TYR A 108 9.72 17.56 -9.66
C TYR A 108 10.70 17.30 -8.51
N ILE A 109 12.02 17.37 -8.76
CA ILE A 109 13.04 17.31 -7.70
C ILE A 109 12.88 18.50 -6.74
N GLN A 110 12.51 19.67 -7.25
CA GLN A 110 12.27 20.82 -6.39
C GLN A 110 11.04 20.60 -5.47
N GLU A 111 9.96 20.00 -5.99
CA GLU A 111 8.80 19.59 -5.20
C GLU A 111 9.18 18.64 -4.05
N ILE A 112 10.06 17.65 -4.33
CA ILE A 112 10.54 16.71 -3.29
C ILE A 112 11.37 17.46 -2.24
N LYS A 113 12.26 18.36 -2.65
CA LYS A 113 13.12 19.14 -1.75
C LYS A 113 12.34 20.07 -0.82
N GLU A 114 11.39 20.80 -1.38
CA GLU A 114 10.55 21.71 -0.60
C GLU A 114 9.74 20.96 0.45
N ALA A 115 9.16 19.81 0.07
CA ALA A 115 8.49 18.93 1.00
C ALA A 115 9.44 18.39 2.07
N ASP A 116 10.63 17.87 1.70
CA ASP A 116 11.61 17.34 2.66
C ASP A 116 12.03 18.39 3.68
N SER A 117 12.31 19.62 3.21
CA SER A 117 12.69 20.74 4.07
C SER A 117 11.60 21.12 5.08
N LEU A 118 10.35 21.19 4.63
CA LEU A 118 9.21 21.55 5.49
C LEU A 118 8.89 20.42 6.48
N LEU A 119 8.92 19.17 6.02
CA LEU A 119 8.45 18.00 6.77
C LEU A 119 9.52 17.38 7.67
N THR A 120 10.79 17.84 7.60
CA THR A 120 11.89 17.33 8.43
C THR A 120 11.51 17.07 9.90
N PRO A 121 10.72 17.91 10.60
CA PRO A 121 10.37 17.68 12.00
C PRO A 121 9.52 16.44 12.26
N VAL A 122 8.83 15.90 11.24
CA VAL A 122 7.87 14.79 11.40
C VAL A 122 8.18 13.57 10.55
N LEU A 123 8.99 13.67 9.50
CA LEU A 123 9.38 12.51 8.69
C LEU A 123 10.03 11.45 9.56
N THR A 124 9.71 10.18 9.28
CA THR A 124 10.28 9.03 10.00
C THR A 124 11.42 8.38 9.21
N GLU A 125 12.27 7.64 9.91
CA GLU A 125 13.27 6.78 9.29
C GLU A 125 12.80 5.31 9.31
N PRO A 126 13.04 4.56 8.21
CA PRO A 126 13.61 5.00 6.94
C PRO A 126 12.69 5.99 6.20
N LYS A 127 13.29 6.93 5.44
CA LYS A 127 12.52 7.89 4.64
C LYS A 127 11.77 7.20 3.51
N TYR A 128 10.46 7.41 3.43
CA TYR A 128 9.61 6.90 2.35
C TYR A 128 9.13 8.01 1.44
N PHE A 129 9.04 7.68 0.14
CA PHE A 129 8.49 8.55 -0.88
C PHE A 129 7.37 7.84 -1.64
N ARG A 130 6.23 8.51 -1.81
CA ARG A 130 5.13 8.07 -2.65
C ARG A 130 4.91 9.09 -3.77
N TYR A 131 4.86 8.59 -5.00
CA TYR A 131 4.54 9.41 -6.16
C TYR A 131 3.05 9.79 -6.16
N PRO A 132 2.69 11.09 -6.19
CA PRO A 132 1.32 11.50 -6.44
C PRO A 132 0.77 10.90 -7.74
N TYR A 133 -0.51 10.53 -7.72
CA TYR A 133 -1.18 9.85 -8.84
C TYR A 133 -0.50 8.54 -9.26
N LEU A 134 0.38 7.98 -8.46
CA LEU A 134 1.25 6.85 -8.81
C LEU A 134 2.10 7.11 -10.06
N ALA A 135 2.22 8.36 -10.49
CA ALA A 135 2.82 8.81 -11.73
C ALA A 135 4.36 8.81 -11.65
N MET A 136 5.00 7.70 -12.02
CA MET A 136 6.45 7.52 -11.98
C MET A 136 7.17 7.98 -13.25
N SER A 137 6.44 8.26 -14.34
CA SER A 137 7.01 8.51 -15.66
C SER A 137 7.83 7.30 -16.17
N SER A 138 8.57 7.46 -17.26
CA SER A 138 9.36 6.38 -17.86
C SER A 138 10.76 6.87 -18.28
N GLY A 139 11.62 5.94 -18.70
CA GLY A 139 12.93 6.20 -19.28
C GLY A 139 13.83 7.08 -18.41
N ASN A 140 14.55 8.01 -19.06
CA ASN A 140 15.53 8.86 -18.38
C ASN A 140 14.92 9.77 -17.29
N LYS A 141 13.65 10.20 -17.46
CA LYS A 141 12.97 11.02 -16.46
C LYS A 141 12.73 10.24 -15.17
N LYS A 142 12.16 9.03 -15.26
CA LYS A 142 12.01 8.08 -14.14
C LYS A 142 13.34 7.86 -13.45
N ASN A 143 14.38 7.48 -14.22
CA ASN A 143 15.69 7.18 -13.65
C ASN A 143 16.33 8.37 -12.90
N LYS A 144 16.20 9.60 -13.42
CA LYS A 144 16.70 10.80 -12.73
C LYS A 144 16.05 11.00 -11.36
N ILE A 145 14.75 10.73 -11.25
CA ILE A 145 14.04 10.84 -9.96
C ILE A 145 14.47 9.72 -9.02
N LEU A 146 14.56 8.48 -9.50
CA LEU A 146 15.03 7.35 -8.67
C LEU A 146 16.44 7.59 -8.14
N CYS A 147 17.36 8.09 -8.99
CA CYS A 147 18.71 8.44 -8.55
C CYS A 147 18.73 9.59 -7.51
N TYR A 148 17.85 10.54 -7.66
CA TYR A 148 17.69 11.61 -6.67
C TYR A 148 17.19 11.05 -5.33
N LEU A 149 16.13 10.23 -5.35
CA LEU A 149 15.55 9.63 -4.15
C LEU A 149 16.57 8.75 -3.42
N GLU A 150 17.26 7.85 -4.12
CA GLU A 150 18.30 6.97 -3.56
C GLU A 150 19.44 7.78 -2.93
N LYS A 151 19.92 8.84 -3.61
CA LYS A 151 20.96 9.73 -3.09
C LYS A 151 20.56 10.42 -1.78
N HIS A 152 19.28 10.67 -1.59
CA HIS A 152 18.71 11.34 -0.42
C HIS A 152 18.07 10.36 0.57
N HIS A 153 18.44 9.06 0.49
CA HIS A 153 18.03 7.99 1.39
C HIS A 153 16.51 7.73 1.41
N TYR A 154 15.81 8.10 0.35
CA TYR A 154 14.41 7.77 0.19
C TYR A 154 14.23 6.38 -0.40
N ARG A 155 13.29 5.63 0.17
CA ARG A 155 12.74 4.40 -0.42
C ARG A 155 11.40 4.71 -1.08
N VAL A 156 11.23 4.29 -2.33
CA VAL A 156 9.94 4.38 -3.00
C VAL A 156 8.96 3.40 -2.36
N ALA A 157 7.76 3.87 -2.07
CA ALA A 157 6.66 3.06 -1.56
C ALA A 157 5.68 2.74 -2.72
N PRO A 158 5.75 1.56 -3.34
CA PRO A 158 4.78 1.12 -4.33
C PRO A 158 3.46 0.76 -3.67
N ILE A 159 2.45 0.44 -4.49
CA ILE A 159 1.22 -0.19 -4.06
C ILE A 159 1.00 -1.49 -4.83
N THR A 160 0.18 -2.37 -4.28
CA THR A 160 -0.34 -3.55 -4.98
C THR A 160 -1.86 -3.55 -5.04
N ILE A 161 -2.50 -2.79 -4.14
CA ILE A 161 -3.96 -2.69 -4.04
C ILE A 161 -4.34 -1.21 -4.00
N ASP A 162 -4.97 -0.73 -5.07
CA ASP A 162 -5.57 0.61 -5.12
C ASP A 162 -7.04 0.50 -4.72
N SER A 163 -7.40 1.08 -3.59
CA SER A 163 -8.78 1.02 -3.05
C SER A 163 -9.78 1.86 -3.85
N LYS A 164 -9.32 2.77 -4.71
CA LYS A 164 -10.16 3.76 -5.41
C LYS A 164 -11.12 4.52 -4.46
N ASP A 165 -10.75 4.61 -3.20
CA ASP A 165 -11.57 5.23 -2.15
C ASP A 165 -11.99 6.66 -2.46
N PHE A 166 -11.18 7.40 -3.21
CA PHE A 166 -11.52 8.76 -3.65
C PHE A 166 -12.82 8.79 -4.48
N VAL A 167 -13.10 7.76 -5.29
CA VAL A 167 -14.35 7.64 -6.06
C VAL A 167 -15.54 7.41 -5.12
N PHE A 168 -15.40 6.48 -4.19
CA PHE A 168 -16.43 6.19 -3.19
C PHE A 168 -16.64 7.38 -2.24
N ASN A 169 -15.56 8.03 -1.81
CA ASN A 169 -15.62 9.21 -0.95
C ASN A 169 -16.32 10.39 -1.66
N GLN A 170 -16.08 10.58 -2.95
CA GLN A 170 -16.77 11.60 -3.74
C GLN A 170 -18.28 11.34 -3.79
N ARG A 171 -18.70 10.08 -3.94
CA ARG A 171 -20.12 9.69 -3.86
C ARG A 171 -20.71 9.98 -2.47
N LEU A 172 -20.00 9.65 -1.41
CA LEU A 172 -20.41 9.94 -0.03
C LEU A 172 -20.58 11.46 0.19
N LEU A 173 -19.64 12.24 -0.31
CA LEU A 173 -19.67 13.71 -0.17
C LEU A 173 -20.75 14.39 -1.04
N SER A 174 -21.25 13.72 -2.11
CA SER A 174 -22.35 14.24 -2.93
C SER A 174 -23.71 14.20 -2.21
N VAL A 175 -23.80 13.44 -1.11
CA VAL A 175 -25.00 13.38 -0.27
C VAL A 175 -24.96 14.46 0.79
N PRO A 176 -26.08 15.17 1.03
CA PRO A 176 -26.16 16.13 2.14
C PRO A 176 -25.76 15.51 3.48
N GLU A 177 -25.12 16.28 4.35
CA GLU A 177 -24.51 15.78 5.61
C GLU A 177 -25.47 14.93 6.45
N LEU A 178 -26.71 15.37 6.61
CA LEU A 178 -27.75 14.62 7.33
C LEU A 178 -28.02 13.20 6.78
N GLY A 179 -27.84 12.99 5.48
CA GLY A 179 -28.04 11.68 4.83
C GLY A 179 -26.79 10.82 4.75
N ARG A 180 -25.61 11.37 5.00
CA ARG A 180 -24.32 10.67 4.78
C ARG A 180 -24.19 9.39 5.59
N ARG A 181 -24.71 9.37 6.83
CA ARG A 181 -24.64 8.17 7.68
C ARG A 181 -25.38 6.98 7.07
N ALA A 182 -26.64 7.20 6.68
CA ALA A 182 -27.44 6.15 6.04
C ALA A 182 -26.82 5.70 4.71
N TYR A 183 -26.40 6.67 3.89
CA TYR A 183 -25.74 6.36 2.63
C TYR A 183 -24.41 5.63 2.80
N LEU A 184 -23.63 5.92 3.84
CA LEU A 184 -22.42 5.20 4.16
C LEU A 184 -22.69 3.73 4.47
N ASP A 185 -23.77 3.45 5.22
CA ASP A 185 -24.14 2.07 5.56
C ASP A 185 -24.55 1.27 4.28
N GLU A 186 -25.14 1.92 3.28
CA GLU A 186 -25.41 1.32 1.97
C GLU A 186 -24.15 1.18 1.11
N LEU A 187 -23.24 2.18 1.11
CA LEU A 187 -22.06 2.23 0.26
C LEU A 187 -20.95 1.27 0.73
N LYS A 188 -20.83 1.08 2.04
CA LYS A 188 -19.75 0.31 2.67
C LYS A 188 -19.60 -1.12 2.14
N PRO A 189 -20.64 -1.94 1.97
CA PRO A 189 -20.51 -3.29 1.42
C PRO A 189 -19.88 -3.30 0.02
N PHE A 190 -20.25 -2.36 -0.84
CA PHE A 190 -19.71 -2.25 -2.20
C PHE A 190 -18.24 -1.84 -2.19
N TYR A 191 -17.86 -0.92 -1.29
CA TYR A 191 -16.48 -0.50 -1.14
C TYR A 191 -15.59 -1.63 -0.60
N LEU A 192 -16.05 -2.38 0.40
CA LEU A 192 -15.32 -3.52 0.93
C LEU A 192 -15.18 -4.65 -0.09
N ASP A 193 -16.24 -4.95 -0.84
CA ASP A 193 -16.17 -5.93 -1.94
C ASP A 193 -15.17 -5.47 -3.01
N PHE A 194 -15.21 -4.20 -3.41
CA PHE A 194 -14.24 -3.66 -4.37
C PHE A 194 -12.79 -3.85 -3.89
N ILE A 195 -12.46 -3.47 -2.64
CA ILE A 195 -11.12 -3.70 -2.08
C ILE A 195 -10.76 -5.18 -2.14
N TRP A 196 -11.70 -6.05 -1.79
CA TRP A 196 -11.44 -7.49 -1.80
C TRP A 196 -11.15 -8.02 -3.20
N GLN A 197 -11.91 -7.60 -4.21
CA GLN A 197 -11.65 -7.97 -5.60
C GLN A 197 -10.26 -7.47 -6.08
N GLN A 198 -9.87 -6.24 -5.72
CA GLN A 198 -8.51 -5.76 -6.03
C GLN A 198 -7.44 -6.59 -5.31
N THR A 199 -7.71 -7.03 -4.10
CA THR A 199 -6.79 -7.89 -3.34
C THR A 199 -6.59 -9.23 -4.03
N LEU A 200 -7.66 -9.88 -4.47
CA LEU A 200 -7.57 -11.16 -5.20
C LEU A 200 -6.78 -11.00 -6.50
N LYS A 201 -6.97 -9.91 -7.25
CA LYS A 201 -6.16 -9.62 -8.43
C LYS A 201 -4.68 -9.42 -8.11
N ALA A 202 -4.36 -8.73 -7.01
CA ALA A 202 -3.00 -8.55 -6.57
C ALA A 202 -2.34 -9.89 -6.15
N GLU A 203 -3.07 -10.78 -5.50
CA GLU A 203 -2.60 -12.13 -5.19
C GLU A 203 -2.33 -12.96 -6.47
N GLU A 204 -3.26 -12.93 -7.42
CA GLU A 204 -3.09 -13.60 -8.71
C GLU A 204 -1.84 -13.09 -9.44
N HIS A 205 -1.63 -11.78 -9.46
CA HIS A 205 -0.45 -11.16 -10.05
C HIS A 205 0.85 -11.65 -9.38
N THR A 206 0.91 -11.71 -8.04
CA THR A 206 2.11 -12.19 -7.34
C THR A 206 2.39 -13.67 -7.60
N GLN A 207 1.34 -14.49 -7.75
CA GLN A 207 1.47 -15.90 -8.14
C GLN A 207 2.01 -16.04 -9.57
N TYR A 208 1.45 -15.28 -10.51
CA TYR A 208 1.90 -15.27 -11.90
C TYR A 208 3.39 -14.91 -12.03
N HIS A 209 3.88 -13.95 -11.24
CA HIS A 209 5.28 -13.53 -11.23
C HIS A 209 6.19 -14.38 -10.31
N HIS A 210 5.72 -15.54 -9.87
CA HIS A 210 6.48 -16.45 -9.00
C HIS A 210 7.03 -15.76 -7.74
N ASN A 211 6.23 -14.86 -7.15
CA ASN A 211 6.53 -14.21 -5.88
C ASN A 211 5.35 -14.35 -4.89
N PRO A 212 4.94 -15.59 -4.56
CA PRO A 212 3.73 -15.82 -3.77
C PRO A 212 3.81 -15.25 -2.35
N ASP A 213 5.02 -15.08 -1.80
CA ASP A 213 5.24 -14.56 -0.45
C ASP A 213 5.30 -13.02 -0.39
N GLN A 214 5.08 -12.35 -1.53
CA GLN A 214 5.06 -10.89 -1.56
C GLN A 214 3.92 -10.36 -0.71
N ALA A 215 4.25 -9.50 0.25
CA ALA A 215 3.25 -8.78 1.03
C ALA A 215 2.47 -7.81 0.14
N GLN A 216 1.19 -7.64 0.41
CA GLN A 216 0.38 -6.64 -0.27
C GLN A 216 0.58 -5.26 0.37
N ILE A 217 0.45 -4.21 -0.42
CA ILE A 217 0.48 -2.82 0.05
C ILE A 217 -0.81 -2.15 -0.40
N LEU A 218 -1.69 -1.91 0.57
CA LEU A 218 -2.96 -1.23 0.36
C LEU A 218 -2.77 0.28 0.36
N LEU A 219 -3.27 0.93 -0.68
CA LEU A 219 -3.43 2.39 -0.74
C LEU A 219 -4.84 2.75 -0.32
N ILE A 220 -4.94 3.61 0.69
CA ILE A 220 -6.13 4.40 1.03
C ILE A 220 -5.71 5.88 1.20
N HIS A 221 -6.69 6.79 1.24
CA HIS A 221 -6.42 8.21 1.51
C HIS A 221 -6.98 8.62 2.88
N ALA A 222 -6.40 9.67 3.44
CA ALA A 222 -6.94 10.30 4.64
C ALA A 222 -8.20 11.10 4.27
N ASN A 223 -9.36 10.43 4.20
CA ASN A 223 -10.63 11.01 3.78
C ASN A 223 -11.81 10.54 4.66
N LEU A 224 -12.98 11.15 4.48
CA LEU A 224 -14.17 10.90 5.30
C LEU A 224 -14.60 9.43 5.25
N LEU A 225 -14.62 8.80 4.07
CA LEU A 225 -14.99 7.40 3.93
C LEU A 225 -14.12 6.50 4.81
N ASN A 226 -12.80 6.63 4.69
CA ASN A 226 -11.85 5.82 5.42
C ASN A 226 -11.82 6.13 6.93
N ALA A 227 -12.13 7.35 7.34
CA ALA A 227 -12.27 7.64 8.76
C ALA A 227 -13.35 6.77 9.44
N TYR A 228 -14.40 6.40 8.71
CA TYR A 228 -15.48 5.55 9.23
C TYR A 228 -15.35 4.07 8.89
N VAL A 229 -14.75 3.72 7.73
CA VAL A 229 -14.74 2.33 7.22
C VAL A 229 -13.44 1.59 7.54
N LEU A 230 -12.40 2.26 8.04
CA LEU A 230 -11.12 1.61 8.37
C LEU A 230 -11.24 0.41 9.32
N PRO A 231 -12.09 0.43 10.37
CA PRO A 231 -12.30 -0.77 11.19
C PRO A 231 -12.81 -1.98 10.39
N ASP A 232 -13.73 -1.73 9.44
CA ASP A 232 -14.29 -2.78 8.59
C ASP A 232 -13.24 -3.32 7.59
N ILE A 233 -12.38 -2.44 7.05
CA ILE A 233 -11.24 -2.84 6.19
C ILE A 233 -10.28 -3.74 6.97
N ILE A 234 -9.89 -3.35 8.18
CA ILE A 234 -9.00 -4.16 9.02
C ILE A 234 -9.64 -5.53 9.31
N ASN A 235 -10.93 -5.54 9.66
CA ASN A 235 -11.65 -6.78 9.93
C ASN A 235 -11.72 -7.68 8.69
N LEU A 236 -12.00 -7.12 7.51
CA LEU A 236 -11.99 -7.84 6.24
C LEU A 236 -10.69 -8.61 6.04
N TYR A 237 -9.55 -7.97 6.21
CA TYR A 237 -8.24 -8.63 6.04
C TYR A 237 -7.96 -9.67 7.14
N LYS A 238 -8.28 -9.37 8.42
CA LYS A 238 -8.13 -10.34 9.51
C LYS A 238 -8.93 -11.61 9.28
N GLN A 239 -10.20 -11.47 8.85
CA GLN A 239 -11.08 -12.61 8.55
C GLN A 239 -10.58 -13.47 7.38
N ASN A 240 -9.82 -12.88 6.47
CA ASN A 240 -9.23 -13.59 5.32
C ASN A 240 -7.78 -14.03 5.56
N GLY A 241 -7.33 -14.06 6.82
CA GLY A 241 -6.05 -14.64 7.23
C GLY A 241 -4.83 -13.78 6.98
N TYR A 242 -4.99 -12.46 6.76
CA TYR A 242 -3.88 -11.54 6.61
C TYR A 242 -3.29 -11.12 7.96
N THR A 243 -1.97 -11.02 7.99
CA THR A 243 -1.22 -10.37 9.08
C THR A 243 -0.81 -8.97 8.63
N PHE A 244 -1.09 -7.98 9.47
CA PHE A 244 -0.64 -6.61 9.20
C PHE A 244 0.83 -6.46 9.55
N VAL A 245 1.59 -5.90 8.61
CA VAL A 245 3.03 -5.63 8.74
C VAL A 245 3.31 -4.15 8.46
N ASN A 246 4.44 -3.63 8.97
CA ASN A 246 4.86 -2.29 8.61
C ASN A 246 5.36 -2.25 7.15
N LEU A 247 5.45 -1.05 6.59
CA LEU A 247 5.87 -0.87 5.19
C LEU A 247 7.28 -1.40 4.93
N GLU A 248 8.21 -1.27 5.88
CA GLU A 248 9.57 -1.79 5.74
C GLU A 248 9.60 -3.31 5.54
N ASP A 249 8.83 -4.04 6.36
CA ASP A 249 8.75 -5.50 6.25
C ASP A 249 8.03 -5.94 4.97
N ALA A 250 7.01 -5.19 4.56
CA ALA A 250 6.37 -5.43 3.27
C ALA A 250 7.37 -5.26 2.10
N LEU A 251 8.13 -4.18 2.09
CA LEU A 251 9.10 -3.88 1.01
C LEU A 251 10.23 -4.91 0.91
N LYS A 252 10.61 -5.60 2.00
CA LYS A 252 11.59 -6.70 1.98
C LYS A 252 11.15 -7.88 1.12
N THR A 253 9.85 -8.02 0.87
CA THR A 253 9.29 -9.11 0.06
C THR A 253 9.23 -8.78 -1.44
N PHE A 254 9.46 -7.53 -1.81
CA PHE A 254 9.43 -7.08 -3.21
C PHE A 254 10.74 -7.43 -3.92
N LYS A 255 10.61 -7.91 -5.16
CA LYS A 255 11.74 -7.93 -6.09
C LYS A 255 12.03 -6.48 -6.47
N ASP A 256 13.24 -6.05 -6.21
CA ASP A 256 13.61 -4.64 -6.23
C ASP A 256 13.62 -4.03 -7.64
N ASN A 257 12.67 -3.14 -7.93
CA ASN A 257 12.51 -2.47 -9.21
C ASN A 257 12.64 -0.93 -9.13
N TYR A 258 13.01 -0.39 -7.95
CA TYR A 258 12.98 1.06 -7.71
C TYR A 258 14.35 1.67 -7.46
N HIS A 259 15.39 1.09 -8.08
CA HIS A 259 16.76 1.59 -7.97
C HIS A 259 17.16 2.53 -9.11
N CYS A 260 18.15 3.38 -8.79
CA CYS A 260 18.87 4.16 -9.77
C CYS A 260 19.68 3.26 -10.70
N HIS A 261 19.31 3.22 -11.96
CA HIS A 261 20.17 2.64 -12.99
C HIS A 261 21.32 3.60 -13.26
N LYS A 262 22.48 3.36 -12.64
CA LYS A 262 23.72 4.05 -13.01
C LYS A 262 24.02 3.67 -14.46
N THR A 263 23.75 4.59 -15.38
CA THR A 263 24.12 4.40 -16.79
C THR A 263 25.62 4.14 -16.81
N ARG A 264 26.02 2.89 -17.03
CA ARG A 264 27.40 2.56 -17.39
C ARG A 264 27.63 3.26 -18.71
N MET A 265 28.30 4.40 -18.70
CA MET A 265 28.89 4.94 -19.90
C MET A 265 29.95 3.95 -20.37
N LEU A 266 29.57 2.94 -21.14
CA LEU A 266 30.47 2.14 -21.97
C LEU A 266 29.63 1.29 -22.92
N THR A 267 29.79 1.60 -24.23
CA THR A 267 29.59 0.80 -25.45
C THR A 267 28.18 0.29 -25.76
N LYS A 268 27.68 0.82 -26.86
CA LYS A 268 26.54 0.41 -27.67
C LYS A 268 26.44 -1.12 -27.83
N LYS A 269 25.40 -1.72 -27.23
CA LYS A 269 24.66 -2.82 -27.83
C LYS A 269 23.19 -2.61 -27.48
N PRO A 270 22.25 -2.87 -28.38
CA PRO A 270 20.82 -2.80 -28.05
C PRO A 270 20.53 -3.92 -27.05
N VAL A 271 20.05 -3.56 -25.86
CA VAL A 271 19.45 -4.49 -24.92
C VAL A 271 17.98 -4.60 -25.30
N GLU A 272 17.52 -5.79 -25.58
CA GLU A 272 16.12 -6.13 -25.70
C GLU A 272 15.38 -5.58 -24.48
N GLU A 273 14.28 -4.87 -24.71
CA GLU A 273 13.38 -4.35 -23.68
C GLU A 273 12.83 -5.53 -22.86
N GLU A 274 13.37 -5.72 -21.67
CA GLU A 274 12.62 -6.38 -20.62
C GLU A 274 11.41 -5.50 -20.31
N THR A 275 10.22 -6.02 -20.55
CA THR A 275 8.95 -5.37 -20.29
C THR A 275 8.86 -5.02 -18.82
N ASP A 276 9.16 -3.76 -18.48
CA ASP A 276 8.87 -3.17 -17.20
C ASP A 276 7.36 -3.39 -16.90
N LEU A 277 7.08 -3.97 -15.76
CA LEU A 277 5.72 -4.10 -15.22
C LEU A 277 5.08 -2.71 -15.19
N ASN A 278 4.29 -2.45 -16.22
CA ASN A 278 3.57 -1.20 -16.35
C ASN A 278 2.40 -1.23 -15.37
N ILE A 279 2.52 -0.45 -14.28
CA ILE A 279 1.39 -0.20 -13.36
C ILE A 279 0.19 0.40 -14.12
N GLU A 280 0.43 1.00 -15.29
CA GLU A 280 -0.63 1.48 -16.19
C GLU A 280 -1.57 0.35 -16.66
N SER A 281 -1.14 -0.91 -16.71
CA SER A 281 -2.02 -2.04 -17.03
C SER A 281 -3.09 -2.32 -15.97
N PHE A 282 -2.98 -1.73 -14.78
CA PHE A 282 -4.01 -1.77 -13.76
C PHE A 282 -5.04 -0.63 -13.86
N MET A 283 -4.81 0.37 -14.72
CA MET A 283 -5.65 1.56 -14.79
C MET A 283 -6.62 1.60 -15.98
N ASP A 284 -6.54 0.67 -16.95
CA ASP A 284 -7.50 0.57 -18.05
C ASP A 284 -8.76 -0.20 -17.65
N TRP A 285 -9.61 0.45 -16.85
CA TRP A 285 -10.95 -0.02 -16.50
C TRP A 285 -12.00 1.07 -16.71
N ASP A 286 -11.91 1.85 -17.80
CA ASP A 286 -13.01 2.67 -18.32
C ASP A 286 -13.36 2.22 -19.73
N SER A 287 -14.18 1.17 -19.83
CA SER A 287 -15.10 0.93 -20.96
C SER A 287 -16.18 -0.06 -20.53
#